data_f74ea245e86de18577d0a76bdbcd2810
#
_entry.id   f74ea245e86de18577d0a76bdbcd2810
#
_cell.length_a   1.000
_cell.length_b   1.000
_cell.length_c   1.000
_cell.angle_alpha   90.00
_cell.angle_beta   90.00
_cell.angle_gamma   90.00
#
_symmetry.space_group_name_H-M   'P 1'
#
loop_
_entity.id
_entity.type
_entity.pdbx_description
1 polymer ?
#
loop_
_entity_poly.entity_id
_entity_poly.type
_entity_poly.pdbx_seq_one_letter_code
_entity_poly.pdbx_strand_id
1 'polypeptide(L)'
;MALYNYVNFIAACDNAGGIGKDGKLPWQIPEELKYFQKMTDGNIVVMGKNTYFSIPKKFRPLSNRLNLVLTNDKELLKNEHKHDNLVFFNKKKISSGTDKIENYDSKDELSVELLVLSILIKINVKYSNKDVFIIGGEKIYHMYFNLLQKYQSNYELQLNSIYLTYINKNYKCDTFFPKIPEDFKLVEFSKLHYSKSENVKYRFLKYEKNFFYENNYEKTYLDIAKQIITKGNYRLDRTGTGIYSIFGTQMRFNITEYIPMLTTKRVPFKTCIHELLWFLNGDTDNKNLQKNNVHIWDGNSSREFLDKSGLNDFEEGDCGACYGFQWRHFGGHYLDCNTDYTGIGFDQVKYVLNLLKTDPFSRRIFLSAWNSADLDKTCLPPCHVSIQFFVEEINGINYLSGHMYQRSADWFLGEPFNILSYTILIYLFATMCNMIPKELIISSGHTHRYSNH
;
A
#
# COMPACT_ATOMS: atom_id res chain seq x y z
N MET A 1 -10.70 -4.26 9.72
CA MET A 1 -9.47 -4.95 9.33
C MET A 1 -9.84 -5.89 8.20
N ALA A 2 -9.58 -5.56 6.96
CA ALA A 2 -9.82 -6.48 5.86
C ALA A 2 -8.81 -7.62 5.98
N LEU A 3 -9.32 -8.85 6.14
CA LEU A 3 -8.49 -10.06 6.18
C LEU A 3 -8.17 -10.41 4.73
N TYR A 4 -6.95 -10.07 4.29
CA TYR A 4 -6.46 -10.47 2.97
C TYR A 4 -6.02 -11.92 3.00
N ASN A 5 -6.53 -12.74 2.09
CA ASN A 5 -5.95 -14.05 1.81
C ASN A 5 -4.89 -13.88 0.73
N TYR A 6 -3.70 -14.30 1.06
CA TYR A 6 -2.60 -14.25 0.13
C TYR A 6 -2.67 -15.43 -0.84
N VAL A 7 -2.54 -15.14 -2.14
CA VAL A 7 -2.37 -16.15 -3.17
C VAL A 7 -0.88 -16.39 -3.34
N ASN A 8 -0.48 -17.63 -3.14
CA ASN A 8 0.89 -18.08 -3.28
C ASN A 8 1.00 -19.10 -4.42
N PHE A 9 2.16 -19.15 -5.08
CA PHE A 9 2.50 -20.20 -6.00
C PHE A 9 3.51 -21.12 -5.35
N ILE A 10 3.39 -22.42 -5.54
CA ILE A 10 4.38 -23.39 -5.09
C ILE A 10 4.61 -24.46 -6.16
N ALA A 11 5.88 -24.65 -6.53
CA ALA A 11 6.30 -25.64 -7.52
C ALA A 11 7.70 -26.16 -7.25
N ALA A 12 8.04 -27.31 -7.81
CA ALA A 12 9.42 -27.73 -8.02
C ALA A 12 9.73 -27.60 -9.51
N CYS A 13 10.90 -27.14 -9.87
CA CYS A 13 11.35 -27.03 -11.24
C CYS A 13 12.80 -27.48 -11.43
N ASP A 14 13.09 -28.02 -12.60
CA ASP A 14 14.46 -28.33 -13.04
C ASP A 14 15.23 -27.05 -13.43
N ASN A 15 16.49 -27.19 -13.81
CA ASN A 15 17.35 -26.05 -14.16
C ASN A 15 16.95 -25.36 -15.49
N ALA A 16 16.01 -25.93 -16.24
CA ALA A 16 15.40 -25.32 -17.42
C ALA A 16 14.01 -24.74 -17.15
N GLY A 17 13.54 -24.74 -15.88
CA GLY A 17 12.19 -24.30 -15.48
C GLY A 17 11.11 -25.35 -15.70
N GLY A 18 11.48 -26.57 -16.04
CA GLY A 18 10.55 -27.68 -16.27
C GLY A 18 9.93 -28.18 -14.96
N ILE A 19 8.62 -28.48 -14.98
CA ILE A 19 7.83 -28.90 -13.81
C ILE A 19 7.20 -30.29 -13.96
N GLY A 20 7.31 -30.89 -15.13
CA GLY A 20 6.71 -32.21 -15.39
C GLY A 20 7.12 -32.80 -16.73
N LYS A 21 6.94 -34.10 -16.86
CA LYS A 21 7.17 -34.87 -18.08
C LYS A 21 6.15 -35.98 -18.16
N ASP A 22 5.52 -36.14 -19.33
CA ASP A 22 4.51 -37.20 -19.58
C ASP A 22 3.42 -37.24 -18.48
N GLY A 23 2.99 -36.07 -18.00
CA GLY A 23 1.96 -35.91 -16.97
C GLY A 23 2.38 -36.31 -15.56
N LYS A 24 3.68 -36.47 -15.27
CA LYS A 24 4.23 -36.88 -13.96
C LYS A 24 5.39 -36.00 -13.55
N LEU A 25 5.72 -35.99 -12.23
CA LEU A 25 6.99 -35.44 -11.75
C LEU A 25 8.14 -36.36 -12.19
N PRO A 26 9.17 -35.82 -12.88
CA PRO A 26 10.27 -36.64 -13.40
C PRO A 26 11.35 -36.94 -12.34
N TRP A 27 11.17 -36.53 -11.11
CA TRP A 27 12.07 -36.75 -9.97
C TRP A 27 11.34 -37.34 -8.77
N GLN A 28 12.12 -37.97 -7.87
CA GLN A 28 11.65 -38.47 -6.59
C GLN A 28 12.55 -37.93 -5.45
N ILE A 29 12.19 -36.74 -4.92
CA ILE A 29 12.91 -36.07 -3.82
C ILE A 29 11.97 -36.00 -2.61
N PRO A 30 12.07 -36.94 -1.65
CA PRO A 30 11.16 -37.02 -0.51
C PRO A 30 11.16 -35.75 0.35
N GLU A 31 12.30 -35.08 0.45
CA GLU A 31 12.45 -33.85 1.22
C GLU A 31 11.70 -32.67 0.58
N GLU A 32 11.63 -32.64 -0.74
CA GLU A 32 10.84 -31.67 -1.49
C GLU A 32 9.33 -31.86 -1.22
N LEU A 33 8.87 -33.11 -1.27
CA LEU A 33 7.47 -33.43 -0.94
C LEU A 33 7.11 -33.07 0.51
N LYS A 34 8.04 -33.24 1.46
CA LYS A 34 7.86 -32.79 2.86
C LYS A 34 7.78 -31.27 2.96
N TYR A 35 8.62 -30.56 2.20
CA TYR A 35 8.56 -29.09 2.15
C TYR A 35 7.23 -28.63 1.57
N PHE A 36 6.81 -29.16 0.44
CA PHE A 36 5.50 -28.90 -0.16
C PHE A 36 4.36 -29.13 0.84
N GLN A 37 4.37 -30.28 1.53
CA GLN A 37 3.38 -30.61 2.54
C GLN A 37 3.36 -29.56 3.66
N LYS A 38 4.53 -29.24 4.23
CA LYS A 38 4.67 -28.25 5.30
C LYS A 38 4.11 -26.89 4.92
N MET A 39 4.40 -26.42 3.70
CA MET A 39 3.98 -25.09 3.24
C MET A 39 2.47 -25.00 2.99
N THR A 40 1.86 -26.10 2.50
CA THR A 40 0.45 -26.11 2.12
C THR A 40 -0.49 -26.64 3.20
N ASP A 41 0.04 -27.20 4.29
CA ASP A 41 -0.76 -27.81 5.35
C ASP A 41 -1.72 -26.81 6.01
N GLY A 42 -2.95 -27.25 6.28
CA GLY A 42 -4.00 -26.40 6.85
C GLY A 42 -4.62 -25.37 5.88
N ASN A 43 -4.10 -25.25 4.66
CA ASN A 43 -4.44 -24.20 3.71
C ASN A 43 -5.33 -24.71 2.54
N ILE A 44 -5.56 -23.85 1.56
CA ILE A 44 -6.32 -24.13 0.35
C ILE A 44 -5.34 -24.40 -0.78
N VAL A 45 -5.53 -25.48 -1.53
CA VAL A 45 -4.73 -25.81 -2.71
C VAL A 45 -5.58 -25.82 -3.96
N VAL A 46 -5.11 -25.12 -4.99
CA VAL A 46 -5.78 -24.98 -6.28
C VAL A 46 -4.97 -25.66 -7.37
N MET A 47 -5.60 -26.55 -8.13
CA MET A 47 -4.93 -27.33 -9.17
C MET A 47 -5.85 -27.65 -10.34
N GLY A 48 -5.27 -28.01 -11.46
CA GLY A 48 -6.01 -28.56 -12.59
C GLY A 48 -6.27 -30.07 -12.43
N LYS A 49 -7.27 -30.59 -13.19
CA LYS A 49 -7.61 -32.02 -13.22
C LYS A 49 -6.39 -32.93 -13.40
N ASN A 50 -5.50 -32.63 -14.35
CA ASN A 50 -4.33 -33.45 -14.63
C ASN A 50 -3.38 -33.52 -13.44
N THR A 51 -3.14 -32.43 -12.78
CA THR A 51 -2.33 -32.34 -11.54
C THR A 51 -2.97 -33.17 -10.43
N TYR A 52 -4.29 -33.06 -10.23
CA TYR A 52 -5.01 -33.87 -9.24
C TYR A 52 -4.84 -35.38 -9.50
N PHE A 53 -4.96 -35.83 -10.74
CA PHE A 53 -4.82 -37.26 -11.09
C PHE A 53 -3.37 -37.74 -11.14
N SER A 54 -2.39 -36.84 -11.26
CA SER A 54 -0.96 -37.19 -11.13
C SER A 54 -0.57 -37.52 -9.68
N ILE A 55 -1.31 -37.00 -8.69
CA ILE A 55 -1.12 -37.39 -7.28
C ILE A 55 -1.51 -38.86 -7.09
N PRO A 56 -0.64 -39.69 -6.48
CA PRO A 56 -0.96 -41.09 -6.23
C PRO A 56 -2.29 -41.26 -5.47
N LYS A 57 -3.10 -42.26 -5.88
CA LYS A 57 -4.47 -42.46 -5.35
C LYS A 57 -4.56 -42.47 -3.82
N LYS A 58 -3.55 -42.97 -3.13
CA LYS A 58 -3.48 -43.04 -1.66
C LYS A 58 -3.29 -41.70 -0.98
N PHE A 59 -2.89 -40.63 -1.71
CA PHE A 59 -2.63 -39.30 -1.19
C PHE A 59 -3.62 -38.26 -1.71
N ARG A 60 -4.63 -38.63 -2.49
CA ARG A 60 -5.62 -37.68 -3.01
C ARG A 60 -7.03 -37.97 -2.48
N PRO A 61 -7.81 -36.96 -2.06
CA PRO A 61 -7.38 -35.55 -1.97
C PRO A 61 -6.30 -35.35 -0.92
N LEU A 62 -5.48 -34.29 -1.07
CA LEU A 62 -4.44 -33.97 -0.12
C LEU A 62 -5.05 -33.71 1.26
N SER A 63 -4.61 -34.49 2.26
CA SER A 63 -5.13 -34.39 3.63
C SER A 63 -4.85 -33.04 4.27
N ASN A 64 -5.69 -32.63 5.23
CA ASN A 64 -5.61 -31.37 5.98
C ASN A 64 -5.54 -30.11 5.09
N ARG A 65 -6.10 -30.15 3.88
CA ARG A 65 -6.13 -29.05 2.91
C ARG A 65 -7.48 -29.05 2.20
N LEU A 66 -8.02 -27.87 1.89
CA LEU A 66 -9.15 -27.78 0.98
C LEU A 66 -8.62 -27.89 -0.46
N ASN A 67 -9.01 -28.94 -1.17
CA ASN A 67 -8.57 -29.22 -2.54
C ASN A 67 -9.58 -28.66 -3.53
N LEU A 68 -9.18 -27.67 -4.32
CA LEU A 68 -9.97 -27.06 -5.37
C LEU A 68 -9.42 -27.52 -6.73
N VAL A 69 -10.24 -28.24 -7.50
CA VAL A 69 -9.81 -28.84 -8.76
C VAL A 69 -10.60 -28.25 -9.93
N LEU A 70 -9.90 -27.51 -10.80
CA LEU A 70 -10.48 -27.00 -12.03
C LEU A 70 -10.61 -28.11 -13.06
N THR A 71 -11.84 -28.31 -13.58
CA THR A 71 -12.11 -29.31 -14.60
C THR A 71 -13.30 -28.96 -15.46
N ASN A 72 -13.28 -29.39 -16.73
CA ASN A 72 -14.44 -29.37 -17.62
C ASN A 72 -15.12 -30.74 -17.70
N ASP A 73 -14.67 -31.72 -16.94
CA ASP A 73 -15.18 -33.10 -16.96
C ASP A 73 -16.50 -33.21 -16.21
N LYS A 74 -17.57 -33.50 -16.95
CA LYS A 74 -18.94 -33.53 -16.41
C LYS A 74 -19.16 -34.64 -15.37
N GLU A 75 -18.46 -35.77 -15.50
CA GLU A 75 -18.59 -36.89 -14.57
C GLU A 75 -17.94 -36.57 -13.23
N LEU A 76 -16.79 -35.88 -13.24
CA LEU A 76 -16.15 -35.41 -12.01
C LEU A 76 -17.00 -34.38 -11.28
N LEU A 77 -17.67 -33.47 -12.02
CA LEU A 77 -18.53 -32.44 -11.45
C LEU A 77 -19.81 -33.01 -10.78
N LYS A 78 -20.28 -34.20 -11.19
CA LYS A 78 -21.40 -34.90 -10.56
C LYS A 78 -21.02 -35.61 -9.26
N ASN A 79 -19.74 -35.93 -9.07
CA ASN A 79 -19.23 -36.74 -7.96
C ASN A 79 -18.66 -35.92 -6.80
N GLU A 80 -19.12 -34.67 -6.62
CA GLU A 80 -18.55 -33.66 -5.69
C GLU A 80 -18.58 -34.04 -4.21
N HIS A 81 -19.43 -34.96 -3.79
CA HIS A 81 -19.72 -35.14 -2.36
C HIS A 81 -18.99 -36.33 -1.70
N LYS A 82 -17.93 -36.87 -2.32
CA LYS A 82 -17.22 -38.01 -1.73
C LYS A 82 -16.22 -37.66 -0.62
N HIS A 83 -15.80 -36.38 -0.53
CA HIS A 83 -14.84 -35.92 0.47
C HIS A 83 -15.16 -34.49 0.88
N ASP A 84 -15.22 -34.19 2.15
CA ASP A 84 -15.52 -32.86 2.69
C ASP A 84 -14.44 -31.81 2.34
N ASN A 85 -13.24 -32.25 1.98
CA ASN A 85 -12.11 -31.39 1.65
C ASN A 85 -11.79 -31.35 0.14
N LEU A 86 -12.74 -31.74 -0.73
CA LEU A 86 -12.55 -31.77 -2.19
C LEU A 86 -13.71 -31.08 -2.92
N VAL A 87 -13.39 -30.11 -3.76
CA VAL A 87 -14.36 -29.43 -4.62
C VAL A 87 -13.87 -29.46 -6.07
N PHE A 88 -14.69 -30.02 -6.96
CA PHE A 88 -14.50 -29.89 -8.40
C PHE A 88 -15.36 -28.73 -8.92
N PHE A 89 -14.79 -27.87 -9.74
CA PHE A 89 -15.52 -26.74 -10.31
C PHE A 89 -15.17 -26.45 -11.77
N ASN A 90 -16.12 -25.82 -12.49
CA ASN A 90 -15.95 -25.37 -13.86
C ASN A 90 -16.69 -24.06 -14.12
N LYS A 91 -16.52 -23.53 -15.38
CA LYS A 91 -17.21 -22.33 -15.85
C LYS A 91 -18.74 -22.31 -15.64
N LYS A 92 -19.41 -23.46 -15.86
CA LYS A 92 -20.88 -23.55 -15.95
C LYS A 92 -21.56 -23.71 -14.59
N LYS A 93 -20.90 -24.27 -13.60
CA LYS A 93 -21.52 -24.67 -12.33
C LYS A 93 -21.71 -23.53 -11.34
N ILE A 94 -21.06 -22.39 -11.56
CA ILE A 94 -21.14 -21.23 -10.66
C ILE A 94 -22.37 -20.37 -10.99
N SER A 95 -22.92 -20.49 -12.20
CA SER A 95 -24.19 -19.83 -12.57
C SER A 95 -25.43 -20.48 -11.95
N SER A 96 -25.34 -21.67 -11.35
CA SER A 96 -26.45 -22.44 -10.79
C SER A 96 -26.48 -22.55 -9.26
N GLY A 97 -25.58 -21.91 -8.54
CA GLY A 97 -25.58 -21.88 -7.06
C GLY A 97 -26.54 -20.81 -6.53
N THR A 98 -27.31 -21.15 -5.53
CA THR A 98 -28.48 -20.53 -4.93
C THR A 98 -28.37 -19.10 -4.38
N ASP A 99 -27.51 -18.25 -4.93
CA ASP A 99 -27.56 -16.80 -4.71
C ASP A 99 -27.50 -16.11 -6.06
N LYS A 100 -28.63 -15.49 -6.42
CA LYS A 100 -28.90 -14.81 -7.69
C LYS A 100 -27.76 -13.85 -8.06
N ILE A 101 -26.94 -14.29 -9.03
CA ILE A 101 -26.24 -13.40 -9.93
C ILE A 101 -26.87 -13.65 -11.30
N GLU A 102 -27.85 -12.83 -11.62
CA GLU A 102 -28.56 -12.88 -12.90
C GLU A 102 -27.65 -12.38 -14.02
N ASN A 103 -27.62 -13.18 -15.10
CA ASN A 103 -27.23 -12.82 -16.46
C ASN A 103 -25.80 -12.34 -16.74
N TYR A 104 -24.88 -13.29 -16.87
CA TYR A 104 -23.71 -13.08 -17.71
C TYR A 104 -23.71 -14.04 -18.89
N ASP A 105 -23.83 -13.47 -20.09
CA ASP A 105 -23.81 -14.19 -21.36
C ASP A 105 -22.37 -14.68 -21.67
N SER A 106 -22.22 -15.97 -21.92
CA SER A 106 -20.99 -16.76 -21.80
C SER A 106 -20.12 -16.80 -23.06
N LYS A 107 -20.02 -15.73 -23.84
CA LYS A 107 -19.23 -15.71 -25.09
C LYS A 107 -17.84 -15.10 -24.98
N ASP A 108 -17.51 -14.42 -23.89
CA ASP A 108 -16.21 -13.76 -23.73
C ASP A 108 -15.25 -14.58 -22.87
N GLU A 109 -13.98 -14.70 -23.28
CA GLU A 109 -12.87 -15.23 -22.47
C GLU A 109 -12.73 -14.54 -21.12
N LEU A 110 -13.14 -13.28 -21.05
CA LEU A 110 -13.24 -12.44 -19.85
C LEU A 110 -14.07 -13.09 -18.72
N SER A 111 -15.08 -13.91 -19.09
CA SER A 111 -15.97 -14.57 -18.12
C SER A 111 -15.30 -15.67 -17.28
N VAL A 112 -14.23 -16.32 -17.77
CA VAL A 112 -13.51 -17.36 -17.02
C VAL A 112 -12.63 -16.76 -15.96
N GLU A 113 -11.94 -15.69 -16.31
CA GLU A 113 -11.01 -14.96 -15.44
C GLU A 113 -11.76 -14.35 -14.24
N LEU A 114 -12.86 -13.65 -14.51
CA LEU A 114 -13.73 -13.08 -13.47
C LEU A 114 -14.35 -14.18 -12.58
N LEU A 115 -14.64 -15.33 -13.15
CA LEU A 115 -15.18 -16.46 -12.44
C LEU A 115 -14.20 -17.07 -11.44
N VAL A 116 -12.96 -17.29 -11.88
CA VAL A 116 -11.88 -17.78 -11.02
C VAL A 116 -11.60 -16.77 -9.91
N LEU A 117 -11.60 -15.48 -10.23
CA LEU A 117 -11.46 -14.39 -9.26
C LEU A 117 -12.61 -14.42 -8.24
N SER A 118 -13.86 -14.55 -8.70
CA SER A 118 -15.03 -14.60 -7.81
C SER A 118 -15.03 -15.83 -6.90
N ILE A 119 -14.48 -16.97 -7.35
CA ILE A 119 -14.30 -18.15 -6.50
C ILE A 119 -13.28 -17.88 -5.41
N LEU A 120 -12.14 -17.30 -5.75
CA LEU A 120 -11.11 -16.95 -4.79
C LEU A 120 -11.65 -15.93 -3.77
N ILE A 121 -12.42 -14.95 -4.19
CA ILE A 121 -13.08 -13.97 -3.32
C ILE A 121 -14.09 -14.67 -2.39
N LYS A 122 -14.97 -15.52 -2.91
CA LYS A 122 -15.95 -16.27 -2.08
C LYS A 122 -15.28 -17.21 -1.10
N ILE A 123 -14.18 -17.86 -1.51
CA ILE A 123 -13.36 -18.70 -0.64
C ILE A 123 -12.69 -17.87 0.42
N ASN A 124 -12.21 -16.69 0.06
CA ASN A 124 -11.62 -15.72 0.97
C ASN A 124 -12.59 -15.35 2.11
N VAL A 125 -13.80 -14.97 1.77
CA VAL A 125 -14.85 -14.63 2.76
C VAL A 125 -15.17 -15.81 3.69
N LYS A 126 -15.22 -17.05 3.15
CA LYS A 126 -15.59 -18.25 3.93
C LYS A 126 -14.44 -18.81 4.77
N TYR A 127 -13.18 -18.62 4.34
CA TYR A 127 -11.97 -19.20 4.94
C TYR A 127 -10.90 -18.12 5.17
N SER A 128 -11.28 -17.00 5.73
CA SER A 128 -10.47 -15.77 5.87
C SER A 128 -9.14 -15.90 6.63
N ASN A 129 -8.90 -17.06 7.24
CA ASN A 129 -7.66 -17.36 7.98
C ASN A 129 -6.76 -18.38 7.27
N LYS A 130 -7.00 -18.68 5.99
CA LYS A 130 -6.25 -19.67 5.23
C LYS A 130 -5.63 -19.06 3.98
N ASP A 131 -4.37 -19.39 3.74
CA ASP A 131 -3.69 -19.01 2.49
C ASP A 131 -4.14 -19.89 1.33
N VAL A 132 -4.07 -19.32 0.12
CA VAL A 132 -4.35 -20.04 -1.13
C VAL A 132 -3.02 -20.36 -1.81
N PHE A 133 -2.80 -21.64 -2.12
CA PHE A 133 -1.64 -22.11 -2.87
C PHE A 133 -2.05 -22.65 -4.25
N ILE A 134 -1.57 -22.00 -5.31
CA ILE A 134 -1.67 -22.52 -6.68
C ILE A 134 -0.57 -23.57 -6.84
N ILE A 135 -0.96 -24.83 -7.07
CA ILE A 135 -0.02 -25.96 -7.09
C ILE A 135 0.10 -26.63 -8.47
N GLY A 136 -0.52 -26.04 -9.48
CA GLY A 136 -0.28 -26.46 -10.85
C GLY A 136 -1.47 -27.04 -11.61
N GLY A 137 -1.28 -27.53 -12.82
CA GLY A 137 -0.09 -27.54 -13.68
C GLY A 137 0.10 -26.27 -14.49
N GLU A 138 0.94 -26.36 -15.53
CA GLU A 138 1.37 -25.24 -16.37
C GLU A 138 0.23 -24.29 -16.75
N LYS A 139 -0.86 -24.80 -17.34
CA LYS A 139 -2.02 -23.98 -17.74
C LYS A 139 -2.65 -23.22 -16.55
N ILE A 140 -2.64 -23.83 -15.36
CA ILE A 140 -3.21 -23.23 -14.16
C ILE A 140 -2.28 -22.13 -13.64
N TYR A 141 -0.96 -22.37 -13.64
CA TYR A 141 0.01 -21.34 -13.29
C TYR A 141 -0.11 -20.12 -14.22
N HIS A 142 -0.09 -20.32 -15.55
CA HIS A 142 -0.24 -19.24 -16.52
C HIS A 142 -1.55 -18.47 -16.36
N MET A 143 -2.67 -19.17 -16.18
CA MET A 143 -3.98 -18.57 -16.01
C MET A 143 -4.00 -17.64 -14.78
N TYR A 144 -3.54 -18.12 -13.63
CA TYR A 144 -3.52 -17.31 -12.40
C TYR A 144 -2.48 -16.19 -12.44
N PHE A 145 -1.32 -16.39 -13.07
CA PHE A 145 -0.35 -15.33 -13.28
C PHE A 145 -0.96 -14.17 -14.09
N ASN A 146 -1.59 -14.47 -15.23
CA ASN A 146 -2.21 -13.46 -16.08
C ASN A 146 -3.35 -12.74 -15.34
N LEU A 147 -4.18 -13.48 -14.61
CA LEU A 147 -5.25 -12.94 -13.78
C LEU A 147 -4.75 -11.94 -12.74
N LEU A 148 -3.78 -12.36 -11.95
CA LEU A 148 -3.25 -11.56 -10.85
C LEU A 148 -2.48 -10.32 -11.36
N GLN A 149 -1.86 -10.40 -12.54
CA GLN A 149 -1.24 -9.24 -13.19
C GLN A 149 -2.29 -8.24 -13.73
N LYS A 150 -3.37 -8.75 -14.34
CA LYS A 150 -4.41 -7.92 -14.96
C LYS A 150 -5.27 -7.17 -13.94
N TYR A 151 -5.51 -7.78 -12.78
CA TYR A 151 -6.39 -7.26 -11.74
C TYR A 151 -5.62 -6.82 -10.49
N GLN A 152 -4.38 -6.38 -10.62
CA GLN A 152 -3.52 -5.88 -9.54
C GLN A 152 -4.16 -4.74 -8.72
N SER A 153 -5.08 -3.99 -9.32
CA SER A 153 -5.83 -2.92 -8.64
C SER A 153 -7.05 -3.39 -7.84
N ASN A 154 -7.42 -4.68 -7.92
CA ASN A 154 -8.51 -5.24 -7.12
C ASN A 154 -7.96 -5.78 -5.79
N TYR A 155 -8.19 -5.03 -4.75
CA TYR A 155 -7.64 -5.12 -3.39
C TYR A 155 -7.93 -6.43 -2.63
N GLU A 156 -8.72 -7.35 -3.17
CA GLU A 156 -9.14 -8.56 -2.44
C GLU A 156 -8.22 -9.78 -2.65
N LEU A 157 -7.39 -9.78 -3.71
CA LEU A 157 -6.51 -10.90 -4.03
C LEU A 157 -5.17 -10.41 -4.57
N GLN A 158 -4.12 -10.61 -3.81
CA GLN A 158 -2.76 -10.25 -4.23
C GLN A 158 -1.89 -11.50 -4.32
N LEU A 159 -1.09 -11.59 -5.41
CA LEU A 159 0.01 -12.54 -5.46
C LEU A 159 1.08 -12.11 -4.46
N ASN A 160 1.27 -12.92 -3.41
CA ASN A 160 2.19 -12.63 -2.32
C ASN A 160 3.58 -13.23 -2.57
N SER A 161 3.65 -14.55 -2.69
CA SER A 161 4.93 -15.26 -2.77
C SER A 161 4.92 -16.37 -3.81
N ILE A 162 6.11 -16.63 -4.38
CA ILE A 162 6.37 -17.77 -5.24
C ILE A 162 7.42 -18.64 -4.55
N TYR A 163 7.04 -19.85 -4.17
CA TYR A 163 7.92 -20.83 -3.56
C TYR A 163 8.36 -21.82 -4.63
N LEU A 164 9.66 -21.87 -4.91
CA LEU A 164 10.23 -22.80 -5.90
C LEU A 164 11.27 -23.70 -5.26
N THR A 165 11.14 -25.00 -5.50
CA THR A 165 12.25 -25.94 -5.31
C THR A 165 13.05 -25.99 -6.61
N TYR A 166 14.22 -25.36 -6.63
CA TYR A 166 15.13 -25.39 -7.79
C TYR A 166 16.02 -26.64 -7.74
N ILE A 167 15.91 -27.50 -8.76
CA ILE A 167 16.65 -28.77 -8.89
C ILE A 167 17.71 -28.60 -9.97
N ASN A 168 18.97 -28.77 -9.60
CA ASN A 168 20.11 -28.53 -10.49
C ASN A 168 20.39 -29.73 -11.42
N LYS A 169 19.42 -30.06 -12.27
CA LYS A 169 19.52 -31.09 -13.31
C LYS A 169 18.47 -30.81 -14.37
N ASN A 170 18.73 -31.13 -15.62
CA ASN A 170 17.76 -31.05 -16.71
C ASN A 170 17.10 -32.43 -16.90
N TYR A 171 15.79 -32.48 -16.66
CA TYR A 171 14.99 -33.72 -16.82
C TYR A 171 14.29 -33.82 -18.19
N LYS A 172 14.56 -32.85 -19.10
CA LYS A 172 13.91 -32.77 -20.42
C LYS A 172 12.39 -32.77 -20.29
N CYS A 173 11.90 -31.89 -19.45
CA CYS A 173 10.46 -31.72 -19.21
C CYS A 173 9.73 -31.23 -20.46
N ASP A 174 8.42 -31.50 -20.51
CA ASP A 174 7.49 -31.07 -21.56
C ASP A 174 6.48 -30.00 -21.06
N THR A 175 6.48 -29.73 -19.76
CA THR A 175 5.67 -28.71 -19.11
C THR A 175 6.56 -27.83 -18.24
N PHE A 176 6.26 -26.51 -18.20
CA PHE A 176 7.15 -25.52 -17.60
C PHE A 176 6.43 -24.58 -16.63
N PHE A 177 7.17 -24.09 -15.66
CA PHE A 177 6.72 -23.01 -14.79
C PHE A 177 6.80 -21.68 -15.57
N PRO A 178 5.83 -20.75 -15.42
CA PRO A 178 5.91 -19.43 -16.07
C PRO A 178 7.18 -18.68 -15.67
N LYS A 179 7.66 -17.81 -16.57
CA LYS A 179 8.75 -16.89 -16.22
C LYS A 179 8.33 -16.04 -15.02
N ILE A 180 9.14 -16.02 -13.99
CA ILE A 180 8.91 -15.16 -12.81
C ILE A 180 8.94 -13.70 -13.28
N PRO A 181 7.91 -12.89 -12.97
CA PRO A 181 7.88 -11.48 -13.34
C PRO A 181 9.03 -10.70 -12.73
N GLU A 182 9.44 -9.61 -13.40
CA GLU A 182 10.61 -8.81 -12.99
C GLU A 182 10.38 -8.04 -11.67
N ASP A 183 9.14 -7.83 -11.31
CA ASP A 183 8.71 -7.24 -10.04
C ASP A 183 8.80 -8.21 -8.85
N PHE A 184 9.10 -9.51 -9.09
CA PHE A 184 9.40 -10.47 -8.04
C PHE A 184 10.90 -10.59 -7.81
N LYS A 185 11.33 -10.51 -6.56
CA LYS A 185 12.74 -10.67 -6.16
C LYS A 185 12.92 -11.88 -5.27
N LEU A 186 14.06 -12.54 -5.42
CA LEU A 186 14.48 -13.61 -4.53
C LEU A 186 14.78 -13.00 -3.15
N VAL A 187 13.94 -13.31 -2.16
CA VAL A 187 14.04 -12.76 -0.79
C VAL A 187 14.60 -13.77 0.20
N GLU A 188 14.43 -15.06 -0.08
CA GLU A 188 14.90 -16.14 0.80
C GLU A 188 15.35 -17.33 -0.03
N PHE A 189 16.43 -17.98 0.40
CA PHE A 189 16.89 -19.24 -0.15
C PHE A 189 17.51 -20.13 0.93
N SER A 190 17.28 -21.44 0.83
CA SER A 190 17.89 -22.41 1.74
C SER A 190 19.37 -22.63 1.42
N LYS A 191 20.09 -23.25 2.35
CA LYS A 191 21.36 -23.91 2.00
C LYS A 191 21.17 -24.89 0.86
N LEU A 192 22.26 -25.27 0.19
CA LEU A 192 22.25 -26.27 -0.85
C LEU A 192 22.01 -27.66 -0.21
N HIS A 193 20.97 -28.33 -0.64
CA HIS A 193 20.63 -29.70 -0.26
C HIS A 193 21.11 -30.68 -1.32
N TYR A 194 21.23 -31.94 -0.93
CA TYR A 194 21.59 -33.02 -1.82
C TYR A 194 20.63 -34.21 -1.65
N SER A 195 19.97 -34.61 -2.73
CA SER A 195 19.13 -35.80 -2.76
C SER A 195 19.96 -37.00 -3.18
N LYS A 196 20.05 -37.96 -2.28
CA LYS A 196 20.73 -39.25 -2.56
C LYS A 196 19.97 -40.07 -3.57
N SER A 197 18.63 -40.06 -3.54
CA SER A 197 17.78 -40.87 -4.44
C SER A 197 17.92 -40.45 -5.90
N GLU A 198 18.08 -39.14 -6.17
CA GLU A 198 18.20 -38.59 -7.52
C GLU A 198 19.63 -38.22 -7.91
N ASN A 199 20.57 -38.31 -6.98
CA ASN A 199 21.97 -37.82 -7.14
C ASN A 199 22.02 -36.39 -7.67
N VAL A 200 21.29 -35.47 -7.00
CA VAL A 200 21.11 -34.10 -7.46
C VAL A 200 21.13 -33.11 -6.31
N LYS A 201 21.66 -31.91 -6.60
CA LYS A 201 21.59 -30.78 -5.69
C LYS A 201 20.33 -29.97 -5.94
N TYR A 202 19.73 -29.44 -4.87
CA TYR A 202 18.53 -28.62 -4.96
C TYR A 202 18.51 -27.55 -3.86
N ARG A 203 17.66 -26.51 -4.03
CA ARG A 203 17.41 -25.44 -3.05
C ARG A 203 15.95 -25.08 -3.00
N PHE A 204 15.49 -24.63 -1.85
CA PHE A 204 14.22 -23.94 -1.71
C PHE A 204 14.44 -22.45 -1.89
N LEU A 205 13.64 -21.83 -2.73
CA LEU A 205 13.70 -20.41 -3.08
C LEU A 205 12.35 -19.79 -2.79
N LYS A 206 12.35 -18.58 -2.22
CA LYS A 206 11.15 -17.76 -2.05
C LYS A 206 11.34 -16.46 -2.80
N TYR A 207 10.43 -16.19 -3.70
CA TYR A 207 10.31 -14.89 -4.35
C TYR A 207 9.11 -14.19 -3.79
N GLU A 208 9.24 -12.92 -3.52
CA GLU A 208 8.13 -12.03 -3.15
C GLU A 208 8.02 -10.91 -4.16
N LYS A 209 6.79 -10.46 -4.35
CA LYS A 209 6.57 -9.26 -5.12
C LYS A 209 7.32 -8.14 -4.44
N ASN A 210 8.19 -7.50 -5.18
CA ASN A 210 8.92 -6.37 -4.67
C ASN A 210 7.96 -5.18 -4.62
N PHE A 211 7.19 -5.07 -3.55
CA PHE A 211 6.31 -3.92 -3.30
C PHE A 211 7.07 -2.60 -3.35
N PHE A 212 8.39 -2.61 -3.14
CA PHE A 212 9.24 -1.44 -3.34
C PHE A 212 9.35 -1.02 -4.82
N TYR A 213 9.14 -1.92 -5.79
CA TYR A 213 9.13 -1.56 -7.21
C TYR A 213 7.80 -0.95 -7.68
N GLU A 214 6.70 -1.27 -7.02
CA GLU A 214 5.40 -0.61 -7.23
C GLU A 214 5.15 0.55 -6.25
N ASN A 215 6.02 0.77 -5.28
CA ASN A 215 6.07 1.97 -4.48
C ASN A 215 6.51 3.16 -5.35
N ASN A 216 5.64 3.46 -6.31
CA ASN A 216 5.80 4.54 -7.25
C ASN A 216 5.99 5.90 -6.55
N TYR A 217 5.59 5.99 -5.27
CA TYR A 217 5.74 7.20 -4.47
C TYR A 217 7.19 7.44 -4.02
N GLU A 218 7.91 6.43 -3.48
CA GLU A 218 9.31 6.63 -3.10
C GLU A 218 10.18 6.85 -4.33
N LYS A 219 9.87 6.13 -5.42
CA LYS A 219 10.51 6.37 -6.70
C LYS A 219 10.25 7.80 -7.19
N THR A 220 9.01 8.30 -7.13
CA THR A 220 8.67 9.68 -7.52
C THR A 220 9.41 10.69 -6.65
N TYR A 221 9.48 10.46 -5.34
CA TYR A 221 10.26 11.28 -4.42
C TYR A 221 11.75 11.32 -4.80
N LEU A 222 12.35 10.16 -5.09
CA LEU A 222 13.76 10.05 -5.49
C LEU A 222 14.02 10.64 -6.89
N ASP A 223 13.09 10.48 -7.84
CA ASP A 223 13.20 11.07 -9.17
C ASP A 223 13.16 12.61 -9.11
N ILE A 224 12.33 13.19 -8.24
CA ILE A 224 12.32 14.64 -7.98
C ILE A 224 13.61 15.07 -7.26
N ALA A 225 14.08 14.32 -6.26
CA ALA A 225 15.37 14.57 -5.62
C ALA A 225 16.51 14.61 -6.65
N LYS A 226 16.54 13.65 -7.57
CA LYS A 226 17.49 13.61 -8.68
C LYS A 226 17.36 14.83 -9.60
N GLN A 227 16.15 15.29 -9.91
CA GLN A 227 15.93 16.48 -10.71
C GLN A 227 16.48 17.74 -10.00
N ILE A 228 16.26 17.89 -8.69
CA ILE A 228 16.80 19.00 -7.91
C ILE A 228 18.34 18.97 -7.97
N ILE A 229 18.96 17.80 -7.82
CA ILE A 229 20.43 17.66 -7.83
C ILE A 229 21.02 17.93 -9.21
N THR A 230 20.36 17.46 -10.30
CA THR A 230 20.93 17.49 -11.64
C THR A 230 20.52 18.71 -12.46
N LYS A 231 19.38 19.33 -12.16
CA LYS A 231 18.79 20.42 -12.96
C LYS A 231 18.43 21.64 -12.11
N GLY A 232 18.58 21.55 -10.78
CA GLY A 232 18.23 22.65 -9.87
C GLY A 232 19.10 23.88 -10.08
N ASN A 233 18.48 25.04 -10.12
CA ASN A 233 19.17 26.33 -10.18
C ASN A 233 19.71 26.70 -8.80
N TYR A 234 20.99 26.98 -8.71
CA TYR A 234 21.62 27.44 -7.47
C TYR A 234 21.33 28.93 -7.24
N ARG A 235 21.00 29.28 -6.00
CA ARG A 235 20.97 30.67 -5.52
C ARG A 235 21.25 30.72 -4.02
N LEU A 236 21.78 31.85 -3.55
CA LEU A 236 21.80 32.14 -2.13
C LEU A 236 20.38 32.44 -1.65
N ASP A 237 20.04 31.88 -0.50
CA ASP A 237 18.77 32.10 0.18
C ASP A 237 18.93 33.02 1.41
N ARG A 238 17.84 33.33 2.09
CA ARG A 238 17.87 34.18 3.28
C ARG A 238 18.69 33.65 4.45
N THR A 239 18.99 32.38 4.47
CA THR A 239 19.82 31.73 5.52
C THR A 239 21.32 31.82 5.22
N GLY A 240 21.71 32.20 4.01
CA GLY A 240 23.09 32.26 3.55
C GLY A 240 23.69 30.89 3.22
N THR A 241 22.94 29.78 3.40
CA THR A 241 23.41 28.41 3.12
C THR A 241 23.51 28.14 1.61
N GLY A 242 22.59 28.74 0.84
CA GLY A 242 22.41 28.43 -0.58
C GLY A 242 21.51 27.22 -0.83
N ILE A 243 20.75 27.28 -1.90
CA ILE A 243 19.79 26.26 -2.29
C ILE A 243 19.91 25.91 -3.77
N TYR A 244 19.61 24.65 -4.08
CA TYR A 244 19.32 24.18 -5.44
C TYR A 244 17.82 23.97 -5.56
N SER A 245 17.16 24.55 -6.55
CA SER A 245 15.72 24.53 -6.66
C SER A 245 15.19 24.30 -8.06
N ILE A 246 14.01 23.67 -8.12
CA ILE A 246 13.13 23.54 -9.30
C ILE A 246 11.75 24.07 -8.92
N PHE A 247 10.87 24.30 -9.91
CA PHE A 247 9.55 24.84 -9.67
C PHE A 247 8.46 23.96 -10.28
N GLY A 248 7.43 23.70 -9.48
CA GLY A 248 6.25 22.94 -9.92
C GLY A 248 6.49 21.43 -9.99
N THR A 249 6.37 20.75 -8.85
CA THR A 249 6.44 19.28 -8.77
C THR A 249 5.14 18.70 -8.23
N GLN A 250 4.84 17.45 -8.54
CA GLN A 250 3.70 16.75 -7.99
C GLN A 250 4.04 15.30 -7.67
N MET A 251 3.54 14.83 -6.53
CA MET A 251 3.56 13.43 -6.13
C MET A 251 2.14 12.93 -5.87
N ARG A 252 1.91 11.64 -6.08
CA ARG A 252 0.66 10.94 -5.76
C ARG A 252 0.97 9.67 -4.98
N PHE A 253 0.22 9.46 -3.90
CA PHE A 253 0.38 8.33 -2.98
C PHE A 253 -0.95 7.61 -2.85
N ASN A 254 -1.02 6.35 -3.26
CA ASN A 254 -2.13 5.50 -2.86
C ASN A 254 -1.96 5.18 -1.37
N ILE A 255 -2.92 5.62 -0.56
CA ILE A 255 -2.89 5.46 0.89
C ILE A 255 -3.98 4.52 1.40
N THR A 256 -4.60 3.73 0.52
CA THR A 256 -5.68 2.83 0.91
C THR A 256 -5.19 1.72 1.85
N GLU A 257 -4.02 1.17 1.58
CA GLU A 257 -3.51 -0.01 2.26
C GLU A 257 -2.33 0.27 3.20
N TYR A 258 -1.59 1.35 2.96
CA TYR A 258 -0.37 1.65 3.71
C TYR A 258 -0.11 3.15 3.83
N ILE A 259 0.62 3.51 4.87
CA ILE A 259 1.13 4.86 5.06
C ILE A 259 2.43 5.02 4.29
N PRO A 260 2.57 6.01 3.38
CA PRO A 260 3.77 6.19 2.56
C PRO A 260 4.95 6.75 3.39
N MET A 261 5.57 5.91 4.19
CA MET A 261 6.80 6.24 4.89
C MET A 261 8.01 5.97 4.00
N LEU A 262 8.86 6.98 3.84
CA LEU A 262 10.11 6.81 3.09
C LEU A 262 11.03 5.83 3.82
N THR A 263 11.65 4.92 3.07
CA THR A 263 12.63 3.96 3.58
C THR A 263 14.06 4.47 3.45
N THR A 264 14.30 5.39 2.52
CA THR A 264 15.59 6.05 2.27
C THR A 264 15.93 7.11 3.30
N LYS A 265 14.97 7.48 4.15
CA LYS A 265 15.17 8.43 5.24
C LYS A 265 14.37 8.02 6.48
N ARG A 266 15.00 8.13 7.66
CA ARG A 266 14.28 7.97 8.94
C ARG A 266 13.36 9.15 9.17
N VAL A 267 12.04 8.90 9.17
CA VAL A 267 11.02 9.89 9.53
C VAL A 267 10.50 9.57 10.94
N PRO A 268 10.59 10.48 11.90
CA PRO A 268 10.16 10.25 13.28
C PRO A 268 8.63 10.33 13.38
N PHE A 269 7.96 9.20 13.25
CA PHE A 269 6.50 9.07 13.21
C PHE A 269 5.79 9.76 14.39
N LYS A 270 6.29 9.58 15.62
CA LYS A 270 5.70 10.21 16.81
C LYS A 270 5.74 11.74 16.74
N THR A 271 6.84 12.30 16.27
CA THR A 271 6.99 13.76 16.09
C THR A 271 5.93 14.31 15.14
N CYS A 272 5.73 13.63 13.99
CA CYS A 272 4.71 14.05 13.02
C CYS A 272 3.29 14.00 13.60
N ILE A 273 2.98 12.98 14.43
CA ILE A 273 1.66 12.88 15.08
C ILE A 273 1.47 14.00 16.09
N HIS A 274 2.46 14.26 16.95
CA HIS A 274 2.34 15.31 17.97
C HIS A 274 2.17 16.69 17.33
N GLU A 275 2.92 16.99 16.27
CA GLU A 275 2.78 18.23 15.52
C GLU A 275 1.39 18.36 14.89
N LEU A 276 0.91 17.30 14.19
CA LEU A 276 -0.42 17.32 13.59
C LEU A 276 -1.53 17.51 14.63
N LEU A 277 -1.46 16.85 15.76
CA LEU A 277 -2.44 17.01 16.84
C LEU A 277 -2.38 18.42 17.44
N TRP A 278 -1.19 19.00 17.56
CA TRP A 278 -0.98 20.37 18.00
C TRP A 278 -1.66 21.37 17.04
N PHE A 279 -1.52 21.21 15.72
CA PHE A 279 -2.28 21.98 14.74
C PHE A 279 -3.80 21.77 14.85
N LEU A 280 -4.25 20.52 14.97
CA LEU A 280 -5.69 20.21 15.08
C LEU A 280 -6.33 20.76 16.36
N ASN A 281 -5.57 20.95 17.41
CA ASN A 281 -6.01 21.59 18.66
C ASN A 281 -6.06 23.12 18.57
N GLY A 282 -5.53 23.74 17.51
CA GLY A 282 -5.41 25.19 17.40
C GLY A 282 -4.30 25.77 18.26
N ASP A 283 -3.44 24.90 18.79
CA ASP A 283 -2.35 25.28 19.69
C ASP A 283 -1.20 25.94 18.91
N THR A 284 -0.56 26.94 19.53
CA THR A 284 0.53 27.73 18.97
C THR A 284 1.73 27.84 19.92
N ASP A 285 1.63 27.26 21.13
CA ASP A 285 2.71 27.22 22.09
C ASP A 285 3.63 26.00 21.85
N ASN A 286 4.85 26.26 21.38
CA ASN A 286 5.87 25.22 21.17
C ASN A 286 6.26 24.49 22.47
N LYS A 287 6.08 25.10 23.65
CA LYS A 287 6.35 24.43 24.94
C LYS A 287 5.48 23.18 25.11
N ASN A 288 4.29 23.15 24.48
CA ASN A 288 3.42 21.96 24.51
C ASN A 288 3.96 20.82 23.62
N LEU A 289 4.66 21.13 22.53
CA LEU A 289 5.41 20.15 21.74
C LEU A 289 6.65 19.63 22.52
N GLN A 290 7.38 20.54 23.16
CA GLN A 290 8.57 20.18 23.98
C GLN A 290 8.23 19.21 25.12
N LYS A 291 7.07 19.34 25.77
CA LYS A 291 6.56 18.39 26.78
C LYS A 291 6.44 16.96 26.24
N ASN A 292 6.27 16.81 24.93
CA ASN A 292 6.21 15.53 24.23
C ASN A 292 7.54 15.15 23.55
N ASN A 293 8.64 15.81 23.93
CA ASN A 293 9.97 15.63 23.34
C ASN A 293 10.01 15.90 21.82
N VAL A 294 9.29 16.93 21.37
CA VAL A 294 9.26 17.41 20.00
C VAL A 294 9.87 18.81 19.94
N HIS A 295 10.98 18.94 19.22
CA HIS A 295 11.85 20.11 19.22
C HIS A 295 12.00 20.78 17.83
N ILE A 296 11.13 20.43 16.89
CA ILE A 296 11.25 20.87 15.48
C ILE A 296 10.91 22.36 15.29
N TRP A 297 10.23 22.98 16.26
CA TRP A 297 9.86 24.39 16.24
C TRP A 297 10.75 25.28 17.13
N ASP A 298 11.68 24.70 17.92
CA ASP A 298 12.51 25.44 18.88
C ASP A 298 13.28 26.60 18.23
N GLY A 299 13.88 26.34 17.06
CA GLY A 299 14.63 27.35 16.34
C GLY A 299 13.77 28.52 15.85
N ASN A 300 12.52 28.26 15.45
CA ASN A 300 11.63 29.28 14.90
C ASN A 300 10.82 30.04 15.97
N SER A 301 10.77 29.53 17.19
CA SER A 301 10.10 30.16 18.33
C SER A 301 11.07 30.60 19.43
N SER A 302 12.38 30.57 19.17
CA SER A 302 13.39 31.07 20.09
C SER A 302 13.31 32.58 20.20
N ARG A 303 13.70 33.15 21.35
CA ARG A 303 13.71 34.61 21.55
C ARG A 303 14.49 35.35 20.44
N GLU A 304 15.68 34.81 20.11
CA GLU A 304 16.53 35.41 19.07
C GLU A 304 15.83 35.47 17.70
N PHE A 305 15.13 34.37 17.34
CA PHE A 305 14.44 34.30 16.04
C PHE A 305 13.21 35.23 16.00
N LEU A 306 12.44 35.29 17.08
CA LEU A 306 11.27 36.13 17.19
C LEU A 306 11.67 37.63 17.12
N ASP A 307 12.71 38.04 17.84
CA ASP A 307 13.23 39.41 17.78
C ASP A 307 13.72 39.78 16.38
N LYS A 308 14.46 38.90 15.75
CA LYS A 308 14.94 39.07 14.37
C LYS A 308 13.79 39.18 13.35
N SER A 309 12.68 38.54 13.65
CA SER A 309 11.47 38.53 12.80
C SER A 309 10.51 39.69 13.11
N GLY A 310 10.83 40.55 14.06
CA GLY A 310 9.98 41.70 14.46
C GLY A 310 8.83 41.32 15.40
N LEU A 311 8.84 40.08 15.96
CA LEU A 311 7.82 39.58 16.88
C LEU A 311 8.27 39.75 18.34
N ASN A 312 8.69 40.99 18.69
CA ASN A 312 9.29 41.29 19.98
C ASN A 312 8.32 41.15 21.16
N ASP A 313 7.01 41.30 20.89
CA ASP A 313 5.95 41.21 21.89
C ASP A 313 5.53 39.76 22.19
N PHE A 314 5.97 38.80 21.36
CA PHE A 314 5.65 37.38 21.58
C PHE A 314 6.58 36.76 22.61
N GLU A 315 6.05 35.91 23.46
CA GLU A 315 6.87 35.10 24.37
C GLU A 315 7.71 34.07 23.61
N GLU A 316 8.86 33.68 24.18
CA GLU A 316 9.62 32.55 23.69
C GLU A 316 8.76 31.29 23.72
N GLY A 317 8.68 30.61 22.59
CA GLY A 317 7.81 29.45 22.36
C GLY A 317 6.52 29.80 21.63
N ASP A 318 6.11 31.05 21.55
CA ASP A 318 4.93 31.50 20.80
C ASP A 318 5.22 31.45 19.28
N CYS A 319 4.51 30.61 18.56
CA CYS A 319 4.64 30.50 17.10
C CYS A 319 3.74 31.45 16.32
N GLY A 320 2.94 32.27 17.01
CA GLY A 320 2.05 33.22 16.40
C GLY A 320 0.82 32.61 15.74
N ALA A 321 0.20 33.36 14.86
CA ALA A 321 -1.00 32.95 14.11
C ALA A 321 -0.69 31.84 13.05
N CYS A 322 0.05 30.80 13.45
CA CYS A 322 0.51 29.73 12.59
C CYS A 322 -0.60 28.71 12.25
N TYR A 323 -0.24 27.56 11.69
CA TYR A 323 -1.13 26.51 11.19
C TYR A 323 -2.34 26.20 12.09
N GLY A 324 -2.11 25.92 13.38
CA GLY A 324 -3.17 25.55 14.32
C GLY A 324 -4.20 26.64 14.49
N PHE A 325 -3.74 27.87 14.69
CA PHE A 325 -4.63 29.04 14.79
C PHE A 325 -5.47 29.22 13.53
N GLN A 326 -4.85 29.20 12.35
CA GLN A 326 -5.58 29.37 11.09
C GLN A 326 -6.59 28.24 10.84
N TRP A 327 -6.29 27.02 11.24
CA TRP A 327 -7.21 25.88 11.07
C TRP A 327 -8.44 25.95 11.97
N ARG A 328 -8.28 26.51 13.17
CA ARG A 328 -9.34 26.51 14.18
C ARG A 328 -10.00 27.87 14.41
N HIS A 329 -9.31 28.95 14.10
CA HIS A 329 -9.70 30.33 14.44
C HIS A 329 -9.49 31.30 13.27
N PHE A 330 -9.71 30.87 12.03
CA PHE A 330 -9.44 31.65 10.82
C PHE A 330 -10.16 32.98 10.85
N GLY A 331 -9.42 34.09 10.61
CA GLY A 331 -9.94 35.44 10.66
C GLY A 331 -10.19 35.99 12.07
N GLY A 332 -9.88 35.22 13.13
CA GLY A 332 -9.79 35.73 14.49
C GLY A 332 -8.60 36.67 14.67
N HIS A 333 -8.66 37.53 15.67
CA HIS A 333 -7.53 38.38 16.03
C HIS A 333 -6.58 37.59 16.95
N TYR A 334 -5.34 37.36 16.49
CA TYR A 334 -4.32 36.69 17.30
C TYR A 334 -3.72 37.70 18.31
N LEU A 335 -3.61 37.28 19.56
CA LEU A 335 -2.97 38.03 20.64
C LEU A 335 -1.65 37.34 21.05
N ASP A 336 -1.74 36.15 21.64
CA ASP A 336 -0.62 35.34 22.10
C ASP A 336 -1.01 33.84 22.22
N CYS A 337 -0.03 32.97 22.46
CA CYS A 337 -0.26 31.52 22.60
C CYS A 337 -0.98 31.08 23.88
N ASN A 338 -1.19 31.97 24.85
CA ASN A 338 -1.87 31.72 26.13
C ASN A 338 -3.35 32.08 26.09
N THR A 339 -3.78 32.82 25.07
CA THR A 339 -5.14 33.33 24.93
C THR A 339 -6.11 32.20 24.57
N ASP A 340 -7.27 32.13 25.25
CA ASP A 340 -8.35 31.25 24.88
C ASP A 340 -9.15 31.83 23.70
N TYR A 341 -9.05 31.17 22.57
CA TYR A 341 -9.73 31.53 21.32
C TYR A 341 -11.05 30.82 21.12
N THR A 342 -11.62 30.13 22.14
CA THR A 342 -12.90 29.43 22.02
C THR A 342 -13.99 30.34 21.51
N GLY A 343 -14.60 29.99 20.38
CA GLY A 343 -15.66 30.77 19.72
C GLY A 343 -15.16 31.99 18.92
N ILE A 344 -13.85 32.22 18.82
CA ILE A 344 -13.27 33.29 18.01
C ILE A 344 -12.86 32.74 16.63
N GLY A 345 -13.18 33.50 15.59
CA GLY A 345 -12.86 33.15 14.20
C GLY A 345 -13.69 32.01 13.66
N PHE A 346 -13.26 31.45 12.53
CA PHE A 346 -13.95 30.36 11.82
C PHE A 346 -13.18 29.04 11.97
N ASP A 347 -13.83 28.04 12.56
CA ASP A 347 -13.26 26.69 12.73
C ASP A 347 -13.37 25.91 11.42
N GLN A 348 -12.31 25.92 10.61
CA GLN A 348 -12.22 25.24 9.34
C GLN A 348 -12.25 23.71 9.49
N VAL A 349 -11.65 23.14 10.55
CA VAL A 349 -11.64 21.69 10.81
C VAL A 349 -13.05 21.19 11.06
N LYS A 350 -13.80 21.89 11.92
CA LYS A 350 -15.21 21.57 12.17
C LYS A 350 -16.07 21.69 10.92
N TYR A 351 -15.83 22.72 10.10
CA TYR A 351 -16.52 22.94 8.83
C TYR A 351 -16.27 21.81 7.84
N VAL A 352 -15.00 21.41 7.64
CA VAL A 352 -14.61 20.31 6.75
C VAL A 352 -15.25 18.99 7.20
N LEU A 353 -15.13 18.64 8.48
CA LEU A 353 -15.75 17.43 9.04
C LEU A 353 -17.27 17.41 8.91
N ASN A 354 -17.90 18.58 9.06
CA ASN A 354 -19.35 18.70 8.85
C ASN A 354 -19.72 18.42 7.39
N LEU A 355 -19.02 19.05 6.43
CA LEU A 355 -19.27 18.80 5.01
C LEU A 355 -19.02 17.34 4.62
N LEU A 356 -17.94 16.74 5.07
CA LEU A 356 -17.69 15.32 4.81
C LEU A 356 -18.83 14.41 5.27
N LYS A 357 -19.54 14.79 6.34
CA LYS A 357 -20.68 14.01 6.85
C LYS A 357 -22.02 14.34 6.19
N THR A 358 -22.26 15.61 5.80
CA THR A 358 -23.58 16.09 5.35
C THR A 358 -23.68 16.34 3.85
N ASP A 359 -22.56 16.67 3.20
CA ASP A 359 -22.44 16.92 1.74
C ASP A 359 -21.07 16.48 1.26
N PRO A 360 -20.79 15.14 1.27
CA PRO A 360 -19.46 14.61 1.01
C PRO A 360 -18.92 14.89 -0.40
N PHE A 361 -19.80 15.19 -1.36
CA PHE A 361 -19.42 15.52 -2.74
C PHE A 361 -19.24 17.03 -2.99
N SER A 362 -19.28 17.82 -1.93
CA SER A 362 -19.07 19.27 -2.01
C SER A 362 -17.68 19.62 -2.51
N ARG A 363 -17.59 20.54 -3.45
CA ARG A 363 -16.32 21.09 -3.94
C ARG A 363 -15.71 22.15 -3.01
N ARG A 364 -16.33 22.37 -1.84
CA ARG A 364 -15.94 23.36 -0.82
C ARG A 364 -15.26 22.74 0.38
N ILE A 365 -14.94 21.45 0.34
CA ILE A 365 -14.23 20.75 1.41
C ILE A 365 -12.75 21.13 1.32
N PHE A 366 -12.42 22.24 1.95
CA PHE A 366 -11.13 22.93 1.79
C PHE A 366 -10.65 23.48 3.14
N LEU A 367 -9.36 23.30 3.43
CA LEU A 367 -8.70 23.77 4.65
C LEU A 367 -7.47 24.58 4.26
N SER A 368 -7.36 25.82 4.74
CA SER A 368 -6.25 26.73 4.45
C SER A 368 -5.50 27.11 5.72
N ALA A 369 -4.18 27.05 5.67
CA ALA A 369 -3.31 27.66 6.68
C ALA A 369 -2.82 29.05 6.28
N TRP A 370 -3.03 29.47 5.02
CA TRP A 370 -2.58 30.74 4.51
C TRP A 370 -3.61 31.84 4.75
N ASN A 371 -3.22 32.82 5.54
CA ASN A 371 -3.95 34.07 5.73
C ASN A 371 -2.99 35.23 5.50
N SER A 372 -3.18 35.96 4.42
CA SER A 372 -2.29 37.06 4.04
C SER A 372 -2.30 38.20 5.05
N ALA A 373 -3.38 38.37 5.86
CA ALA A 373 -3.51 39.41 6.87
C ALA A 373 -2.73 39.11 8.16
N ASP A 374 -2.23 37.87 8.34
CA ASP A 374 -1.53 37.45 9.55
C ASP A 374 -0.09 36.97 9.28
N LEU A 375 0.45 37.23 8.08
CA LEU A 375 1.80 36.76 7.73
C LEU A 375 2.89 37.44 8.56
N ASP A 376 2.66 38.64 9.04
CA ASP A 376 3.51 39.41 9.95
C ASP A 376 3.34 39.01 11.43
N LYS A 377 2.34 38.19 11.74
CA LYS A 377 2.03 37.70 13.09
C LYS A 377 2.36 36.21 13.27
N THR A 378 3.20 35.63 12.43
CA THR A 378 3.61 34.22 12.53
C THR A 378 5.12 34.09 12.46
N CYS A 379 5.70 33.29 13.32
CA CYS A 379 7.15 33.05 13.32
C CYS A 379 7.63 32.50 11.98
N LEU A 380 6.81 31.69 11.29
CA LEU A 380 7.11 31.13 9.98
C LEU A 380 5.85 31.06 9.09
N PRO A 381 5.80 31.81 7.98
CA PRO A 381 4.70 31.71 7.03
C PRO A 381 4.48 30.29 6.55
N PRO A 382 3.22 29.80 6.53
CA PRO A 382 2.91 28.39 6.23
C PRO A 382 3.52 27.90 4.92
N CYS A 383 4.29 26.80 4.97
CA CYS A 383 4.86 26.14 3.79
C CYS A 383 3.82 25.29 3.07
N HIS A 384 3.12 24.43 3.78
CA HIS A 384 1.93 23.71 3.30
C HIS A 384 0.70 24.61 3.48
N VAL A 385 0.24 25.16 2.36
CA VAL A 385 -0.70 26.28 2.31
C VAL A 385 -2.13 25.84 2.52
N SER A 386 -2.53 24.77 1.86
CA SER A 386 -3.92 24.30 1.86
C SER A 386 -4.04 22.84 1.47
N ILE A 387 -5.16 22.25 1.87
CA ILE A 387 -5.58 20.93 1.38
C ILE A 387 -7.05 20.98 0.96
N GLN A 388 -7.35 20.44 -0.23
CA GLN A 388 -8.70 20.17 -0.70
C GLN A 388 -8.99 18.69 -0.55
N PHE A 389 -10.16 18.36 -0.04
CA PHE A 389 -10.62 16.97 0.06
C PHE A 389 -11.60 16.65 -1.06
N PHE A 390 -11.57 15.40 -1.49
CA PHE A 390 -12.42 14.86 -2.54
C PHE A 390 -12.94 13.50 -2.12
N VAL A 391 -14.26 13.32 -2.22
CA VAL A 391 -14.90 12.02 -1.94
C VAL A 391 -15.36 11.40 -3.25
N GLU A 392 -15.10 10.11 -3.37
CA GLU A 392 -15.52 9.27 -4.49
C GLU A 392 -16.29 8.07 -3.94
N GLU A 393 -17.48 7.81 -4.49
CA GLU A 393 -18.24 6.62 -4.15
C GLU A 393 -17.92 5.49 -5.13
N ILE A 394 -17.52 4.35 -4.61
CA ILE A 394 -17.26 3.13 -5.37
C ILE A 394 -18.06 1.99 -4.72
N ASN A 395 -19.00 1.43 -5.44
CA ASN A 395 -19.87 0.33 -4.96
C ASN A 395 -20.57 0.62 -3.61
N GLY A 396 -21.03 1.86 -3.42
CA GLY A 396 -21.72 2.29 -2.20
C GLY A 396 -20.80 2.58 -1.01
N ILE A 397 -19.48 2.61 -1.22
CA ILE A 397 -18.45 2.93 -0.22
C ILE A 397 -17.82 4.26 -0.59
N ASN A 398 -17.75 5.18 0.37
CA ASN A 398 -17.09 6.46 0.18
C ASN A 398 -15.58 6.36 0.46
N TYR A 399 -14.79 6.88 -0.48
CA TYR A 399 -13.33 6.98 -0.41
C TYR A 399 -12.91 8.43 -0.33
N LEU A 400 -12.01 8.74 0.61
CA LEU A 400 -11.51 10.11 0.84
C LEU A 400 -10.09 10.28 0.28
N SER A 401 -9.93 11.26 -0.61
CA SER A 401 -8.63 11.73 -1.11
C SER A 401 -8.35 13.16 -0.63
N GLY A 402 -7.08 13.54 -0.54
CA GLY A 402 -6.65 14.89 -0.22
C GLY A 402 -5.61 15.40 -1.20
N HIS A 403 -5.76 16.65 -1.66
CA HIS A 403 -4.78 17.34 -2.49
C HIS A 403 -4.21 18.53 -1.74
N MET A 404 -2.96 18.43 -1.29
CA MET A 404 -2.24 19.46 -0.58
C MET A 404 -1.40 20.31 -1.55
N TYR A 405 -1.45 21.63 -1.39
CA TYR A 405 -0.53 22.54 -2.05
C TYR A 405 0.52 23.07 -1.06
N GLN A 406 1.79 22.91 -1.43
CA GLN A 406 2.95 23.36 -0.68
C GLN A 406 3.71 24.41 -1.48
N ARG A 407 3.77 25.67 -0.98
CA ARG A 407 4.46 26.75 -1.68
C ARG A 407 5.98 26.63 -1.65
N SER A 408 6.52 25.99 -0.61
CA SER A 408 7.96 25.84 -0.36
C SER A 408 8.22 24.48 0.28
N ALA A 409 8.96 23.63 -0.43
CA ALA A 409 9.28 22.27 -0.03
C ALA A 409 10.80 22.09 0.15
N ASP A 410 11.25 22.02 1.41
CA ASP A 410 12.57 21.48 1.72
C ASP A 410 12.51 19.95 1.52
N TRP A 411 13.10 19.50 0.42
CA TRP A 411 12.91 18.14 -0.06
C TRP A 411 13.47 17.08 0.87
N PHE A 412 14.55 17.36 1.55
CA PHE A 412 15.22 16.39 2.40
C PHE A 412 14.87 16.49 3.88
N LEU A 413 14.40 17.64 4.38
CA LEU A 413 14.00 17.79 5.78
C LEU A 413 12.48 17.82 5.95
N GLY A 414 11.79 18.77 5.33
CA GLY A 414 10.36 19.02 5.58
C GLY A 414 9.42 18.10 4.83
N GLU A 415 9.70 17.82 3.54
CA GLU A 415 8.78 17.06 2.69
C GLU A 415 8.43 15.65 3.22
N PRO A 416 9.38 14.87 3.75
CA PRO A 416 9.07 13.55 4.35
C PRO A 416 8.10 13.63 5.54
N PHE A 417 8.18 14.69 6.34
CA PHE A 417 7.24 14.96 7.44
C PHE A 417 5.85 15.29 6.91
N ASN A 418 5.78 16.15 5.88
CA ASN A 418 4.52 16.60 5.31
C ASN A 418 3.75 15.44 4.64
N ILE A 419 4.45 14.55 3.91
CA ILE A 419 3.87 13.32 3.35
C ILE A 419 3.16 12.53 4.45
N LEU A 420 3.84 12.30 5.57
CA LEU A 420 3.31 11.51 6.67
C LEU A 420 2.16 12.24 7.39
N SER A 421 2.33 13.52 7.73
CA SER A 421 1.33 14.28 8.47
C SER A 421 0.01 14.41 7.70
N TYR A 422 0.07 14.69 6.39
CA TYR A 422 -1.14 14.79 5.58
C TYR A 422 -1.79 13.44 5.28
N THR A 423 -1.01 12.38 5.19
CA THR A 423 -1.56 11.01 5.16
C THR A 423 -2.36 10.73 6.42
N ILE A 424 -1.79 11.01 7.60
CA ILE A 424 -2.47 10.79 8.88
C ILE A 424 -3.72 11.66 9.00
N LEU A 425 -3.67 12.92 8.54
CA LEU A 425 -4.83 13.81 8.52
C LEU A 425 -5.99 13.21 7.70
N ILE A 426 -5.72 12.67 6.51
CA ILE A 426 -6.73 12.02 5.68
C ILE A 426 -7.29 10.76 6.38
N TYR A 427 -6.43 9.95 7.01
CA TYR A 427 -6.87 8.78 7.78
C TYR A 427 -7.79 9.15 8.94
N LEU A 428 -7.45 10.20 9.70
CA LEU A 428 -8.27 10.69 10.81
C LEU A 428 -9.65 11.14 10.31
N PHE A 429 -9.68 11.97 9.26
CA PHE A 429 -10.95 12.49 8.72
C PHE A 429 -11.79 11.38 8.08
N ALA A 430 -11.18 10.47 7.34
CA ALA A 430 -11.86 9.30 6.78
C ALA A 430 -12.48 8.44 7.88
N THR A 431 -11.73 8.13 8.93
CA THR A 431 -12.22 7.35 10.09
C THR A 431 -13.38 8.04 10.78
N MET A 432 -13.29 9.36 11.05
CA MET A 432 -14.33 10.14 11.72
C MET A 432 -15.61 10.28 10.88
N CYS A 433 -15.51 10.10 9.56
CA CYS A 433 -16.62 10.21 8.62
C CYS A 433 -17.07 8.86 8.02
N ASN A 434 -16.57 7.74 8.53
CA ASN A 434 -16.87 6.38 8.04
C ASN A 434 -16.57 6.21 6.55
N MET A 435 -15.39 6.68 6.13
CA MET A 435 -14.86 6.59 4.78
C MET A 435 -13.56 5.78 4.75
N ILE A 436 -13.15 5.35 3.57
CA ILE A 436 -11.84 4.70 3.36
C ILE A 436 -10.87 5.74 2.82
N PRO A 437 -9.67 5.92 3.41
CA PRO A 437 -8.64 6.80 2.84
C PRO A 437 -8.17 6.23 1.51
N LYS A 438 -8.03 7.07 0.46
CA LYS A 438 -7.70 6.62 -0.90
C LYS A 438 -6.38 7.16 -1.41
N GLU A 439 -6.25 8.47 -1.52
CA GLU A 439 -5.09 9.09 -2.16
C GLU A 439 -4.66 10.37 -1.45
N LEU A 440 -3.36 10.57 -1.32
CA LEU A 440 -2.74 11.87 -1.02
C LEU A 440 -2.04 12.37 -2.28
N ILE A 441 -2.36 13.60 -2.70
CA ILE A 441 -1.65 14.32 -3.76
C ILE A 441 -0.96 15.51 -3.13
N ILE A 442 0.33 15.71 -3.45
CA ILE A 442 1.10 16.88 -3.03
C ILE A 442 1.60 17.60 -4.27
N SER A 443 1.18 18.85 -4.42
CA SER A 443 1.72 19.76 -5.44
C SER A 443 2.61 20.79 -4.75
N SER A 444 3.91 20.82 -5.12
CA SER A 444 4.88 21.73 -4.53
C SER A 444 5.30 22.80 -5.54
N GLY A 445 5.27 24.06 -5.11
CA GLY A 445 5.73 25.21 -5.88
C GLY A 445 7.26 25.25 -5.93
N HIS A 446 7.89 25.95 -5.00
CA HIS A 446 9.33 26.04 -4.89
C HIS A 446 9.91 24.82 -4.17
N THR A 447 10.42 23.87 -4.95
CA THR A 447 10.98 22.61 -4.46
C THR A 447 12.50 22.70 -4.43
N HIS A 448 13.12 22.51 -3.26
CA HIS A 448 14.54 22.77 -3.09
C HIS A 448 15.23 21.83 -2.11
N ARG A 449 16.57 21.80 -2.21
CA ARG A 449 17.46 21.30 -1.17
C ARG A 449 18.45 22.38 -0.77
N TYR A 450 18.88 22.38 0.46
CA TYR A 450 19.99 23.20 0.90
C TYR A 450 21.32 22.64 0.38
N SER A 451 22.34 23.48 0.20
CA SER A 451 23.62 23.07 -0.35
C SER A 451 24.42 22.15 0.56
N ASN A 452 24.13 22.16 1.85
CA ASN A 452 24.74 21.31 2.88
C ASN A 452 24.00 19.97 3.11
N HIS A 453 22.98 19.68 2.31
CA HIS A 453 22.23 18.39 2.33
C HIS A 453 22.61 17.44 1.23
#